data_22aefc542ec867c089762b4985316d8c
#
_entry.id   22aefc542ec867c089762b4985316d8c
#
_cell.length_a   1.000
_cell.length_b   1.000
_cell.length_c   1.000
_cell.angle_alpha   90.00
_cell.angle_beta   90.00
_cell.angle_gamma   90.00
#
_symmetry.space_group_name_H-M   'P 1'
#
loop_
_entity.id
_entity.type
_entity.pdbx_description
1 polymer ?
#
loop_
_entity_poly.entity_id
_entity_poly.type
_entity_poly.pdbx_seq_one_letter_code
_entity_poly.pdbx_strand_id
1 'polypeptide(L)'
;MTWIDPLARRLHRHAGRHGPIVLMYHAITPGKGTPAWPWAVSMQRFRDQLDFLATAGYTTPTMAELVAMPAKRWPERTAVITFDDGYVDNLAACEELQKRGMRATWFIVSGSIGREPAWPADGRPVGRLLNAAELREMQAGGMEIGSHTVGHARLTEVDDIRLMQELTDSKATLEAILGNTVASFAYPYGVWDTRCAAAVQQAGYLSACTTRSGWALRDEDSFRLRRLTVFNTDTTSVLVRNLCFGDNQTTFTRLLRYQFGRLAHRVSTQP
;
A
#
# COMPACT_ATOMS: atom_id res chain seq x y z
N MET A 1 14.30 0.14 20.53
CA MET A 1 13.93 1.48 20.01
C MET A 1 14.52 1.63 18.62
N THR A 2 13.68 1.71 17.61
CA THR A 2 14.12 1.77 16.20
C THR A 2 14.90 3.05 15.95
N TRP A 3 16.08 2.94 15.33
CA TRP A 3 16.91 4.11 15.05
C TRP A 3 16.31 4.93 13.91
N ILE A 4 16.07 6.21 14.18
CA ILE A 4 15.60 7.20 13.20
C ILE A 4 16.56 8.37 13.24
N ASP A 5 17.05 8.80 12.08
CA ASP A 5 17.96 9.93 12.01
C ASP A 5 17.33 11.22 12.56
N PRO A 6 18.14 12.13 13.15
CA PRO A 6 17.60 13.34 13.79
C PRO A 6 16.81 14.25 12.85
N LEU A 7 17.18 14.30 11.56
CA LEU A 7 16.48 15.10 10.55
C LEU A 7 15.09 14.54 10.27
N ALA A 8 14.96 13.21 10.02
CA ALA A 8 13.67 12.56 9.82
C ALA A 8 12.76 12.76 11.04
N ARG A 9 13.29 12.61 12.26
CA ARG A 9 12.55 12.85 13.50
C ARG A 9 12.06 14.29 13.63
N ARG A 10 12.90 15.26 13.29
CA ARG A 10 12.54 16.68 13.29
C ARG A 10 11.46 17.00 12.26
N LEU A 11 11.62 16.47 11.02
CA LEU A 11 10.63 16.63 9.95
C LEU A 11 9.27 16.08 10.40
N HIS A 12 9.22 14.86 10.93
CA HIS A 12 7.97 14.23 11.36
C HIS A 12 7.22 15.03 12.43
N ARG A 13 7.93 15.70 13.33
CA ARG A 13 7.29 16.57 14.36
C ARG A 13 6.67 17.84 13.79
N HIS A 14 7.17 18.31 12.66
CA HIS A 14 6.83 19.62 12.11
C HIS A 14 6.20 19.60 10.71
N ALA A 15 6.14 18.44 10.06
CA ALA A 15 5.51 18.33 8.73
C ALA A 15 4.01 18.62 8.84
N GLY A 16 3.52 19.43 7.91
CA GLY A 16 2.08 19.56 7.69
C GLY A 16 1.53 18.22 7.20
N ARG A 17 0.30 17.92 7.57
CA ARG A 17 -0.37 16.69 7.16
C ARG A 17 -1.43 17.04 6.13
N HIS A 18 -1.35 16.39 4.97
CA HIS A 18 -2.21 16.68 3.83
C HIS A 18 -3.15 15.51 3.48
N GLY A 19 -3.45 14.66 4.46
CA GLY A 19 -4.36 13.52 4.32
C GLY A 19 -3.72 12.17 4.66
N PRO A 20 -4.46 11.07 4.50
CA PRO A 20 -3.96 9.72 4.72
C PRO A 20 -2.91 9.33 3.67
N ILE A 21 -2.01 8.43 4.08
CA ILE A 21 -1.04 7.80 3.19
C ILE A 21 -1.39 6.33 3.04
N VAL A 22 -1.20 5.80 1.84
CA VAL A 22 -1.27 4.36 1.58
C VAL A 22 0.14 3.87 1.27
N LEU A 23 0.64 2.92 2.07
CA LEU A 23 1.93 2.25 1.89
C LEU A 23 1.73 0.99 1.06
N MET A 24 2.58 0.77 0.06
CA MET A 24 2.55 -0.39 -0.81
C MET A 24 3.78 -1.26 -0.59
N TYR A 25 3.56 -2.46 -0.08
CA TYR A 25 4.52 -3.54 0.05
C TYR A 25 4.20 -4.64 -0.97
N HIS A 26 5.15 -5.57 -1.16
CA HIS A 26 4.95 -6.83 -1.90
C HIS A 26 5.44 -7.99 -1.03
N ALA A 27 6.69 -8.44 -1.19
CA ALA A 27 7.24 -9.53 -0.42
C ALA A 27 7.91 -9.07 0.89
N ILE A 28 7.76 -9.87 1.95
CA ILE A 28 8.46 -9.68 3.23
C ILE A 28 9.38 -10.86 3.49
N THR A 29 10.65 -10.72 3.13
CA THR A 29 11.61 -11.81 3.22
C THR A 29 12.15 -12.01 4.63
N PRO A 30 12.43 -13.25 5.06
CA PRO A 30 13.05 -13.53 6.34
C PRO A 30 14.40 -12.81 6.53
N GLY A 31 14.77 -12.53 7.78
CA GLY A 31 16.10 -12.04 8.15
C GLY A 31 16.22 -10.52 8.22
N LYS A 32 17.50 -10.04 8.20
CA LYS A 32 17.86 -8.62 8.44
C LYS A 32 18.54 -7.95 7.27
N GLY A 33 18.93 -8.71 6.24
CA GLY A 33 19.64 -8.21 5.07
C GLY A 33 18.81 -7.27 4.19
N THR A 34 19.42 -6.77 3.12
CA THR A 34 18.70 -6.10 2.05
C THR A 34 18.42 -7.14 0.97
N PRO A 35 17.15 -7.49 0.72
CA PRO A 35 16.78 -8.40 -0.35
C PRO A 35 17.26 -7.89 -1.71
N ALA A 36 17.55 -8.80 -2.66
CA ALA A 36 17.98 -8.39 -4.01
C ALA A 36 16.84 -7.74 -4.81
N TRP A 37 15.63 -8.27 -4.66
CA TRP A 37 14.46 -7.74 -5.38
C TRP A 37 14.02 -6.39 -4.79
N PRO A 38 13.88 -5.33 -5.60
CA PRO A 38 13.60 -3.97 -5.11
C PRO A 38 12.31 -3.85 -4.27
N TRP A 39 11.30 -4.66 -4.58
CA TRP A 39 10.00 -4.64 -3.88
C TRP A 39 9.90 -5.64 -2.71
N ALA A 40 10.98 -6.33 -2.35
CA ALA A 40 11.05 -7.16 -1.15
C ALA A 40 11.62 -6.35 0.01
N VAL A 41 10.96 -6.40 1.17
CA VAL A 41 11.45 -5.77 2.41
C VAL A 41 11.83 -6.85 3.40
N SER A 42 12.99 -6.71 4.09
CA SER A 42 13.33 -7.70 5.12
C SER A 42 12.39 -7.60 6.32
N MET A 43 12.10 -8.73 6.95
CA MET A 43 11.24 -8.80 8.14
C MET A 43 11.71 -7.85 9.25
N GLN A 44 13.02 -7.69 9.43
CA GLN A 44 13.54 -6.74 10.42
C GLN A 44 13.17 -5.30 10.09
N ARG A 45 13.33 -4.87 8.82
CA ARG A 45 12.92 -3.51 8.41
C ARG A 45 11.42 -3.30 8.53
N PHE A 46 10.64 -4.30 8.14
CA PHE A 46 9.19 -4.24 8.27
C PHE A 46 8.78 -4.03 9.74
N ARG A 47 9.32 -4.82 10.67
CA ARG A 47 9.11 -4.64 12.11
C ARG A 47 9.49 -3.24 12.59
N ASP A 48 10.66 -2.76 12.20
CA ASP A 48 11.14 -1.42 12.57
C ASP A 48 10.20 -0.31 12.05
N GLN A 49 9.66 -0.47 10.85
CA GLN A 49 8.70 0.45 10.25
C GLN A 49 7.35 0.42 10.99
N LEU A 50 6.85 -0.78 11.33
CA LEU A 50 5.63 -0.93 12.14
C LEU A 50 5.78 -0.34 13.54
N ASP A 51 6.90 -0.60 14.21
CA ASP A 51 7.20 -0.04 15.52
C ASP A 51 7.23 1.49 15.51
N PHE A 52 7.75 2.07 14.43
CA PHE A 52 7.67 3.52 14.22
C PHE A 52 6.22 3.99 14.09
N LEU A 53 5.41 3.36 13.23
CA LEU A 53 4.00 3.74 13.05
C LEU A 53 3.24 3.66 14.38
N ALA A 54 3.42 2.58 15.15
CA ALA A 54 2.81 2.42 16.47
C ALA A 54 3.23 3.53 17.44
N THR A 55 4.55 3.73 17.59
CA THR A 55 5.11 4.73 18.55
C THR A 55 4.75 6.16 18.16
N ALA A 56 4.63 6.44 16.86
CA ALA A 56 4.24 7.73 16.35
C ALA A 56 2.71 7.96 16.38
N GLY A 57 1.91 6.98 16.81
CA GLY A 57 0.46 7.10 16.98
C GLY A 57 -0.31 7.09 15.65
N TYR A 58 0.17 6.34 14.65
CA TYR A 58 -0.59 6.14 13.42
C TYR A 58 -1.71 5.14 13.63
N THR A 59 -2.88 5.47 13.08
CA THR A 59 -3.97 4.50 12.87
C THR A 59 -3.76 3.81 11.52
N THR A 60 -4.05 2.50 11.49
CA THR A 60 -3.86 1.67 10.28
C THR A 60 -5.20 1.03 9.88
N PRO A 61 -6.14 1.81 9.31
CA PRO A 61 -7.37 1.24 8.76
C PRO A 61 -7.08 0.41 7.50
N THR A 62 -8.02 -0.44 7.12
CA THR A 62 -8.02 -1.08 5.80
C THR A 62 -8.41 -0.07 4.70
N MET A 63 -8.24 -0.44 3.42
CA MET A 63 -8.66 0.41 2.30
C MET A 63 -10.16 0.65 2.31
N ALA A 64 -10.97 -0.40 2.54
CA ALA A 64 -12.41 -0.28 2.62
C ALA A 64 -12.84 0.67 3.75
N GLU A 65 -12.20 0.60 4.90
CA GLU A 65 -12.47 1.52 6.02
C GLU A 65 -12.06 2.95 5.70
N LEU A 66 -10.92 3.13 5.01
CA LEU A 66 -10.47 4.46 4.60
C LEU A 66 -11.49 5.14 3.71
N VAL A 67 -11.97 4.45 2.66
CA VAL A 67 -12.90 5.06 1.69
C VAL A 67 -14.32 5.19 2.22
N ALA A 68 -14.73 4.35 3.17
CA ALA A 68 -16.01 4.47 3.85
C ALA A 68 -16.06 5.66 4.83
N MET A 69 -14.91 6.14 5.28
CA MET A 69 -14.82 7.22 6.26
C MET A 69 -14.83 8.59 5.56
N PRO A 70 -15.73 9.52 5.94
CA PRO A 70 -15.69 10.88 5.42
C PRO A 70 -14.32 11.54 5.64
N ALA A 71 -13.82 12.26 4.64
CA ALA A 71 -12.48 12.86 4.65
C ALA A 71 -12.21 13.73 5.90
N LYS A 72 -13.22 14.46 6.40
CA LYS A 72 -13.12 15.28 7.62
C LYS A 72 -12.96 14.49 8.93
N ARG A 73 -13.13 13.15 8.89
CA ARG A 73 -13.05 12.27 10.07
C ARG A 73 -11.78 11.43 10.12
N TRP A 74 -10.90 11.54 9.13
CA TRP A 74 -9.63 10.81 9.18
C TRP A 74 -8.77 11.33 10.33
N PRO A 75 -8.24 10.42 11.17
CA PRO A 75 -7.24 10.80 12.15
C PRO A 75 -6.05 11.47 11.46
N GLU A 76 -5.44 12.44 12.11
CA GLU A 76 -4.28 13.18 11.54
C GLU A 76 -3.14 12.25 11.09
N ARG A 77 -2.96 11.11 11.75
CA ARG A 77 -1.94 10.11 11.45
C ARG A 77 -2.62 8.84 10.99
N THR A 78 -3.00 8.81 9.71
CA THR A 78 -3.60 7.64 9.07
C THR A 78 -2.63 7.11 8.02
N ALA A 79 -2.24 5.83 8.16
CA ALA A 79 -1.40 5.12 7.21
C ALA A 79 -2.03 3.75 6.90
N VAL A 80 -2.63 3.62 5.73
CA VAL A 80 -3.11 2.32 5.25
C VAL A 80 -1.91 1.50 4.79
N ILE A 81 -1.82 0.27 5.24
CA ILE A 81 -0.76 -0.67 4.82
C ILE A 81 -1.37 -1.59 3.78
N THR A 82 -0.73 -1.69 2.61
CA THR A 82 -1.19 -2.58 1.54
C THR A 82 -0.08 -3.50 1.05
N PHE A 83 -0.46 -4.70 0.61
CA PHE A 83 0.42 -5.69 0.00
C PHE A 83 -0.17 -6.09 -1.35
N ASP A 84 0.66 -6.12 -2.38
CA ASP A 84 0.25 -6.58 -3.71
C ASP A 84 0.68 -8.03 -3.94
N ASP A 85 0.09 -8.69 -4.93
CA ASP A 85 0.34 -10.04 -5.44
C ASP A 85 -0.13 -11.18 -4.53
N GLY A 86 0.07 -11.09 -3.23
CA GLY A 86 -0.32 -12.14 -2.27
C GLY A 86 0.74 -13.23 -2.07
N TYR A 87 2.03 -12.87 -1.98
CA TYR A 87 3.12 -13.82 -1.66
C TYR A 87 2.91 -14.53 -0.32
N VAL A 88 3.25 -15.82 -0.25
CA VAL A 88 3.08 -16.62 0.98
C VAL A 88 3.90 -16.11 2.18
N ASP A 89 5.01 -15.43 1.93
CA ASP A 89 5.81 -14.80 2.99
C ASP A 89 5.06 -13.69 3.75
N ASN A 90 3.96 -13.21 3.19
CA ASN A 90 3.08 -12.23 3.82
C ASN A 90 2.32 -12.80 5.05
N LEU A 91 2.26 -14.12 5.25
CA LEU A 91 1.70 -14.69 6.49
C LEU A 91 2.46 -14.20 7.72
N ALA A 92 3.79 -14.21 7.66
CA ALA A 92 4.62 -13.70 8.75
C ALA A 92 4.45 -12.18 8.95
N ALA A 93 4.19 -11.42 7.86
CA ALA A 93 3.86 -10.01 7.95
C ALA A 93 2.50 -9.77 8.62
N CYS A 94 1.51 -10.59 8.29
CA CYS A 94 0.18 -10.56 8.91
C CYS A 94 0.27 -10.78 10.43
N GLU A 95 1.04 -11.77 10.89
CA GLU A 95 1.28 -12.00 12.31
C GLU A 95 1.91 -10.79 13.02
N GLU A 96 2.88 -10.13 12.38
CA GLU A 96 3.52 -8.94 12.97
C GLU A 96 2.57 -7.74 13.08
N LEU A 97 1.64 -7.59 12.13
CA LEU A 97 0.57 -6.59 12.20
C LEU A 97 -0.41 -6.90 13.33
N GLN A 98 -0.88 -8.15 13.43
CA GLN A 98 -1.81 -8.60 14.47
C GLN A 98 -1.24 -8.41 15.88
N LYS A 99 0.05 -8.75 16.10
CA LYS A 99 0.77 -8.51 17.38
C LYS A 99 0.73 -7.05 17.83
N ARG A 100 0.58 -6.10 16.89
CA ARG A 100 0.53 -4.66 17.15
C ARG A 100 -0.88 -4.07 17.10
N GLY A 101 -1.92 -4.89 16.90
CA GLY A 101 -3.29 -4.44 16.69
C GLY A 101 -3.47 -3.61 15.42
N MET A 102 -2.59 -3.79 14.44
CA MET A 102 -2.62 -3.11 13.14
C MET A 102 -3.39 -3.93 12.12
N ARG A 103 -4.02 -3.24 11.17
CA ARG A 103 -4.71 -3.86 10.03
C ARG A 103 -4.06 -3.44 8.72
N ALA A 104 -4.31 -4.24 7.68
CA ALA A 104 -3.79 -4.01 6.34
C ALA A 104 -4.73 -4.61 5.28
N THR A 105 -4.48 -4.28 4.01
CA THR A 105 -5.22 -4.80 2.86
C THR A 105 -4.27 -5.56 1.95
N TRP A 106 -4.65 -6.77 1.51
CA TRP A 106 -3.91 -7.57 0.54
C TRP A 106 -4.65 -7.60 -0.79
N PHE A 107 -4.00 -7.17 -1.86
CA PHE A 107 -4.51 -7.25 -3.23
C PHE A 107 -4.03 -8.54 -3.89
N ILE A 108 -4.94 -9.47 -4.13
CA ILE A 108 -4.66 -10.85 -4.51
C ILE A 108 -4.88 -11.10 -6.00
N VAL A 109 -3.91 -11.74 -6.65
CA VAL A 109 -4.04 -12.27 -8.02
C VAL A 109 -4.81 -13.59 -7.96
N SER A 110 -6.10 -13.55 -8.27
CA SER A 110 -7.02 -14.64 -7.96
C SER A 110 -6.76 -15.93 -8.76
N GLY A 111 -6.23 -15.83 -9.97
CA GLY A 111 -5.91 -16.99 -10.82
C GLY A 111 -4.69 -17.80 -10.37
N SER A 112 -3.89 -17.25 -9.43
CA SER A 112 -2.69 -17.91 -8.92
C SER A 112 -2.76 -18.27 -7.42
N ILE A 113 -3.96 -18.24 -6.82
CA ILE A 113 -4.18 -18.61 -5.40
C ILE A 113 -3.63 -20.02 -5.13
N GLY A 114 -2.72 -20.14 -4.17
CA GLY A 114 -2.06 -21.38 -3.77
C GLY A 114 -1.05 -21.94 -4.78
N ARG A 115 -0.77 -21.23 -5.86
CA ARG A 115 0.16 -21.60 -6.93
C ARG A 115 1.32 -20.62 -7.02
N GLU A 116 2.32 -20.95 -7.82
CA GLU A 116 3.34 -19.97 -8.19
C GLU A 116 2.75 -18.86 -9.07
N PRO A 117 3.29 -17.65 -9.00
CA PRO A 117 2.89 -16.54 -9.87
C PRO A 117 3.01 -16.90 -11.35
N ALA A 118 1.94 -16.69 -12.14
CA ALA A 118 1.91 -17.02 -13.57
C ALA A 118 2.54 -15.94 -14.46
N TRP A 119 2.81 -14.72 -13.94
CA TRP A 119 3.47 -13.65 -14.67
C TRP A 119 5.00 -13.77 -14.60
N PRO A 120 5.76 -13.11 -15.51
CA PRO A 120 7.21 -13.26 -15.60
C PRO A 120 7.94 -12.99 -14.27
N ALA A 121 8.97 -13.81 -13.99
CA ALA A 121 9.84 -13.62 -12.85
C ALA A 121 10.86 -12.51 -13.18
N ASP A 122 10.85 -11.48 -12.36
CA ASP A 122 11.72 -10.31 -12.45
C ASP A 122 12.68 -10.21 -11.25
N GLY A 123 13.10 -11.35 -10.72
CA GLY A 123 13.90 -11.46 -9.49
C GLY A 123 13.10 -11.52 -8.20
N ARG A 124 11.77 -11.63 -8.28
CA ARG A 124 10.91 -11.82 -7.10
C ARG A 124 11.27 -13.08 -6.32
N PRO A 125 10.93 -13.17 -5.03
CA PRO A 125 11.10 -14.40 -4.25
C PRO A 125 10.42 -15.61 -4.90
N VAL A 126 11.09 -16.76 -4.82
CA VAL A 126 10.52 -18.04 -5.28
C VAL A 126 9.50 -18.53 -4.26
N GLY A 127 8.38 -19.04 -4.74
CA GLY A 127 7.35 -19.62 -3.90
C GLY A 127 5.93 -19.39 -4.43
N ARG A 128 4.98 -20.03 -3.77
CA ARG A 128 3.56 -19.88 -4.09
C ARG A 128 2.97 -18.59 -3.55
N LEU A 129 1.81 -18.25 -4.03
CA LEU A 129 0.93 -17.25 -3.43
C LEU A 129 0.09 -17.87 -2.30
N LEU A 130 -0.52 -17.00 -1.50
CA LEU A 130 -1.48 -17.38 -0.45
C LEU A 130 -2.58 -18.27 -1.01
N ASN A 131 -2.97 -19.30 -0.24
CA ASN A 131 -4.07 -20.18 -0.60
C ASN A 131 -5.41 -19.71 0.01
N ALA A 132 -6.52 -20.32 -0.41
CA ALA A 132 -7.86 -19.93 0.03
C ALA A 132 -8.09 -20.05 1.55
N ALA A 133 -7.47 -21.01 2.22
CA ALA A 133 -7.58 -21.17 3.68
C ALA A 133 -6.84 -20.03 4.40
N GLU A 134 -5.63 -19.70 3.97
CA GLU A 134 -4.82 -18.62 4.49
C GLU A 134 -5.52 -17.25 4.31
N LEU A 135 -6.13 -16.99 3.14
CA LEU A 135 -6.90 -15.76 2.91
C LEU A 135 -8.10 -15.63 3.88
N ARG A 136 -8.82 -16.73 4.14
CA ARG A 136 -9.92 -16.75 5.13
C ARG A 136 -9.41 -16.50 6.54
N GLU A 137 -8.29 -17.09 6.93
CA GLU A 137 -7.68 -16.90 8.24
C GLU A 137 -7.23 -15.43 8.44
N MET A 138 -6.57 -14.84 7.43
CA MET A 138 -6.18 -13.43 7.47
C MET A 138 -7.40 -12.52 7.60
N GLN A 139 -8.48 -12.78 6.86
CA GLN A 139 -9.72 -12.02 6.96
C GLN A 139 -10.36 -12.17 8.35
N ALA A 140 -10.43 -13.37 8.90
CA ALA A 140 -10.93 -13.61 10.25
C ALA A 140 -10.10 -12.89 11.32
N GLY A 141 -8.81 -12.68 11.05
CA GLY A 141 -7.89 -11.87 11.85
C GLY A 141 -8.03 -10.35 11.67
N GLY A 142 -9.04 -9.87 10.92
CA GLY A 142 -9.34 -8.46 10.73
C GLY A 142 -8.60 -7.78 9.56
N MET A 143 -7.95 -8.57 8.69
CA MET A 143 -7.31 -8.06 7.48
C MET A 143 -8.32 -7.96 6.33
N GLU A 144 -8.12 -7.01 5.44
CA GLU A 144 -8.90 -6.90 4.20
C GLU A 144 -8.23 -7.65 3.07
N ILE A 145 -9.03 -8.37 2.28
CA ILE A 145 -8.60 -8.98 1.03
C ILE A 145 -9.25 -8.20 -0.13
N GLY A 146 -8.42 -7.59 -0.95
CA GLY A 146 -8.79 -6.89 -2.17
C GLY A 146 -8.37 -7.66 -3.41
N SER A 147 -8.72 -7.18 -4.59
CA SER A 147 -8.44 -7.82 -5.88
C SER A 147 -7.26 -7.18 -6.61
N HIS A 148 -6.47 -8.03 -7.29
CA HIS A 148 -5.37 -7.65 -8.18
C HIS A 148 -5.47 -8.34 -9.55
N THR A 149 -6.68 -8.43 -10.10
CA THR A 149 -7.05 -9.16 -11.32
C THR A 149 -6.98 -10.70 -11.20
N VAL A 150 -7.36 -11.40 -12.27
CA VAL A 150 -7.19 -12.85 -12.37
C VAL A 150 -5.74 -13.22 -12.69
N GLY A 151 -5.18 -12.61 -13.75
CA GLY A 151 -3.90 -13.02 -14.32
C GLY A 151 -2.76 -12.01 -14.13
N HIS A 152 -2.89 -10.98 -13.28
CA HIS A 152 -1.94 -9.88 -13.16
C HIS A 152 -1.72 -9.15 -14.50
N ALA A 153 -2.83 -8.99 -15.28
CA ALA A 153 -2.79 -8.43 -16.61
C ALA A 153 -2.57 -6.90 -16.61
N ARG A 154 -1.84 -6.39 -17.61
CA ARG A 154 -1.81 -4.94 -17.90
C ARG A 154 -3.14 -4.53 -18.52
N LEU A 155 -4.04 -3.99 -17.73
CA LEU A 155 -5.43 -3.72 -18.13
C LEU A 155 -5.55 -2.73 -19.30
N THR A 156 -4.57 -1.85 -19.49
CA THR A 156 -4.53 -0.92 -20.63
C THR A 156 -4.17 -1.58 -21.96
N GLU A 157 -3.66 -2.83 -21.93
CA GLU A 157 -3.20 -3.56 -23.11
C GLU A 157 -4.17 -4.66 -23.55
N VAL A 158 -5.28 -4.87 -22.83
CA VAL A 158 -6.31 -5.87 -23.14
C VAL A 158 -7.56 -5.20 -23.72
N ASP A 159 -8.37 -5.94 -24.47
CA ASP A 159 -9.67 -5.48 -24.97
C ASP A 159 -10.71 -5.37 -23.83
N ASP A 160 -11.89 -4.81 -24.14
CA ASP A 160 -12.93 -4.55 -23.14
C ASP A 160 -13.53 -5.83 -22.56
N ILE A 161 -13.61 -6.89 -23.34
CA ILE A 161 -14.14 -8.19 -22.89
C ILE A 161 -13.16 -8.77 -21.84
N ARG A 162 -11.89 -8.83 -22.19
CA ARG A 162 -10.85 -9.34 -21.29
C ARG A 162 -10.69 -8.45 -20.06
N LEU A 163 -10.77 -7.13 -20.21
CA LEU A 163 -10.74 -6.18 -19.10
C LEU A 163 -11.84 -6.51 -18.09
N MET A 164 -13.09 -6.64 -18.53
CA MET A 164 -14.19 -6.97 -17.63
C MET A 164 -14.03 -8.36 -17.00
N GLN A 165 -13.58 -9.37 -17.74
CA GLN A 165 -13.29 -10.70 -17.18
C GLN A 165 -12.24 -10.66 -16.07
N GLU A 166 -11.11 -9.97 -16.29
CA GLU A 166 -10.05 -9.80 -15.27
C GLU A 166 -10.58 -9.20 -13.96
N LEU A 167 -11.54 -8.30 -14.06
CA LEU A 167 -12.13 -7.61 -12.92
C LEU A 167 -13.24 -8.43 -12.25
N THR A 168 -14.24 -8.90 -13.02
CA THR A 168 -15.43 -9.58 -12.48
C THR A 168 -15.10 -10.98 -11.98
N ASP A 169 -14.29 -11.75 -12.72
CA ASP A 169 -13.95 -13.12 -12.32
C ASP A 169 -13.03 -13.13 -11.10
N SER A 170 -12.11 -12.15 -11.01
CA SER A 170 -11.28 -11.99 -9.81
C SER A 170 -12.15 -11.68 -8.60
N LYS A 171 -13.06 -10.72 -8.72
CA LYS A 171 -13.99 -10.35 -7.65
C LYS A 171 -14.84 -11.53 -7.20
N ALA A 172 -15.50 -12.21 -8.15
CA ALA A 172 -16.36 -13.37 -7.87
C ALA A 172 -15.59 -14.53 -7.20
N THR A 173 -14.38 -14.81 -7.68
CA THR A 173 -13.51 -15.86 -7.09
C THR A 173 -13.18 -15.54 -5.64
N LEU A 174 -12.74 -14.32 -5.36
CA LEU A 174 -12.39 -13.91 -4.01
C LEU A 174 -13.62 -13.88 -3.09
N GLU A 175 -14.75 -13.34 -3.56
CA GLU A 175 -16.01 -13.34 -2.79
C GLU A 175 -16.52 -14.74 -2.47
N ALA A 176 -16.40 -15.69 -3.41
CA ALA A 176 -16.72 -17.09 -3.16
C ALA A 176 -15.82 -17.75 -2.11
N ILE A 177 -14.53 -17.38 -2.06
CA ILE A 177 -13.58 -17.86 -1.05
C ILE A 177 -13.88 -17.26 0.32
N LEU A 178 -14.15 -15.96 0.38
CA LEU A 178 -14.20 -15.18 1.61
C LEU A 178 -15.60 -15.12 2.24
N GLY A 179 -16.65 -15.35 1.44
CA GLY A 179 -18.04 -15.18 1.89
C GLY A 179 -18.48 -13.73 2.13
N ASN A 180 -17.66 -12.76 1.70
CA ASN A 180 -17.90 -11.32 1.89
C ASN A 180 -17.58 -10.55 0.62
N THR A 181 -18.13 -9.32 0.50
CA THR A 181 -17.86 -8.43 -0.63
C THR A 181 -16.40 -7.98 -0.67
N VAL A 182 -15.80 -8.04 -1.86
CA VAL A 182 -14.46 -7.49 -2.16
C VAL A 182 -14.63 -6.08 -2.71
N ALA A 183 -14.27 -5.09 -1.91
CA ALA A 183 -14.55 -3.69 -2.20
C ALA A 183 -13.37 -2.94 -2.86
N SER A 184 -12.13 -3.37 -2.60
CA SER A 184 -10.92 -2.66 -2.99
C SER A 184 -10.16 -3.37 -4.10
N PHE A 185 -9.58 -2.57 -5.00
CA PHE A 185 -8.81 -3.04 -6.16
C PHE A 185 -7.43 -2.37 -6.22
N ALA A 186 -6.42 -3.03 -6.79
CA ALA A 186 -5.17 -2.40 -7.19
C ALA A 186 -4.86 -2.73 -8.64
N TYR A 187 -4.44 -1.71 -9.42
CA TYR A 187 -4.06 -1.92 -10.82
C TYR A 187 -2.70 -2.61 -10.90
N PRO A 188 -2.58 -3.78 -11.60
CA PRO A 188 -1.28 -4.40 -11.84
C PRO A 188 -0.30 -3.41 -12.47
N TYR A 189 0.96 -3.41 -11.98
CA TYR A 189 2.00 -2.45 -12.39
C TYR A 189 1.64 -0.97 -12.13
N GLY A 190 0.50 -0.68 -11.54
CA GLY A 190 -0.04 0.67 -11.35
C GLY A 190 -0.50 1.36 -12.65
N VAL A 191 -0.57 0.63 -13.77
CA VAL A 191 -0.94 1.16 -15.10
C VAL A 191 -2.45 1.16 -15.24
N TRP A 192 -3.00 2.31 -15.59
CA TRP A 192 -4.44 2.52 -15.75
C TRP A 192 -4.72 3.67 -16.73
N ASP A 193 -5.93 3.71 -17.28
CA ASP A 193 -6.50 4.80 -18.03
C ASP A 193 -7.97 5.04 -17.60
N THR A 194 -8.65 5.98 -18.23
CA THR A 194 -10.06 6.30 -17.92
C THR A 194 -11.00 5.14 -18.20
N ARG A 195 -10.72 4.32 -19.22
CA ARG A 195 -11.46 3.09 -19.56
C ARG A 195 -11.34 2.07 -18.44
N CYS A 196 -10.10 1.81 -17.96
CA CYS A 196 -9.83 0.91 -16.86
C CYS A 196 -10.55 1.36 -15.57
N ALA A 197 -10.48 2.65 -15.23
CA ALA A 197 -11.14 3.19 -14.05
C ALA A 197 -12.66 3.03 -14.09
N ALA A 198 -13.28 3.31 -15.25
CA ALA A 198 -14.71 3.10 -15.46
C ALA A 198 -15.11 1.62 -15.35
N ALA A 199 -14.30 0.70 -15.91
CA ALA A 199 -14.53 -0.73 -15.82
C ALA A 199 -14.42 -1.26 -14.37
N VAL A 200 -13.45 -0.78 -13.58
CA VAL A 200 -13.31 -1.13 -12.15
C VAL A 200 -14.55 -0.68 -11.37
N GLN A 201 -15.04 0.53 -11.62
CA GLN A 201 -16.29 1.02 -11.01
C GLN A 201 -17.50 0.18 -11.45
N GLN A 202 -17.60 -0.16 -12.72
CA GLN A 202 -18.68 -0.99 -13.28
C GLN A 202 -18.66 -2.42 -12.71
N ALA A 203 -17.48 -2.99 -12.43
CA ALA A 203 -17.33 -4.28 -11.78
C ALA A 203 -17.74 -4.26 -10.29
N GLY A 204 -18.11 -3.10 -9.75
CA GLY A 204 -18.64 -2.94 -8.40
C GLY A 204 -17.57 -2.87 -7.31
N TYR A 205 -16.35 -2.46 -7.64
CA TYR A 205 -15.37 -2.04 -6.63
C TYR A 205 -15.69 -0.62 -6.15
N LEU A 206 -15.30 -0.29 -4.93
CA LEU A 206 -15.52 1.02 -4.31
C LEU A 206 -14.27 1.91 -4.36
N SER A 207 -13.11 1.29 -4.56
CA SER A 207 -11.84 2.01 -4.66
C SER A 207 -10.80 1.26 -5.48
N ALA A 208 -9.84 2.00 -6.05
CA ALA A 208 -8.71 1.43 -6.75
C ALA A 208 -7.40 2.19 -6.48
N CYS A 209 -6.31 1.44 -6.26
CA CYS A 209 -4.99 1.96 -6.01
C CYS A 209 -4.10 1.94 -7.25
N THR A 210 -3.36 3.03 -7.46
CA THR A 210 -2.27 3.13 -8.43
C THR A 210 -0.91 3.00 -7.75
N THR A 211 0.19 3.09 -8.51
CA THR A 211 1.56 3.20 -7.97
C THR A 211 2.08 4.63 -7.98
N ARG A 212 1.25 5.62 -8.34
CA ARG A 212 1.65 7.04 -8.32
C ARG A 212 1.89 7.48 -6.88
N SER A 213 3.06 8.05 -6.59
CA SER A 213 3.36 8.56 -5.25
C SER A 213 2.51 9.79 -4.92
N GLY A 214 2.10 9.88 -3.65
CA GLY A 214 1.31 11.03 -3.19
C GLY A 214 0.48 10.72 -1.95
N TRP A 215 -0.17 11.76 -1.45
CA TRP A 215 -1.27 11.62 -0.49
C TRP A 215 -2.41 10.86 -1.16
N ALA A 216 -3.05 9.95 -0.46
CA ALA A 216 -3.96 8.96 -1.05
C ALA A 216 -5.02 9.57 -1.96
N LEU A 217 -5.70 10.60 -1.52
CA LEU A 217 -6.79 11.26 -2.24
C LEU A 217 -6.38 12.60 -2.89
N ARG A 218 -5.11 12.76 -3.25
CA ARG A 218 -4.65 13.98 -3.91
C ARG A 218 -5.39 14.32 -5.20
N ASP A 219 -5.88 13.30 -5.90
CA ASP A 219 -6.60 13.45 -7.17
C ASP A 219 -8.13 13.52 -6.97
N GLU A 220 -8.62 13.51 -5.71
CA GLU A 220 -10.05 13.54 -5.33
C GLU A 220 -10.90 12.43 -5.99
N ASP A 221 -10.27 11.29 -6.29
CA ASP A 221 -10.88 10.16 -6.98
C ASP A 221 -10.52 8.84 -6.29
N SER A 222 -11.53 8.13 -5.78
CA SER A 222 -11.36 6.85 -5.09
C SER A 222 -10.88 5.72 -6.01
N PHE A 223 -10.97 5.88 -7.33
CA PHE A 223 -10.48 4.92 -8.32
C PHE A 223 -9.05 5.22 -8.80
N ARG A 224 -8.39 6.22 -8.22
CA ARG A 224 -7.01 6.63 -8.54
C ARG A 224 -6.18 6.93 -7.30
N LEU A 225 -6.40 6.16 -6.23
CA LEU A 225 -5.71 6.36 -4.96
C LEU A 225 -4.20 6.21 -5.13
N ARG A 226 -3.46 7.18 -4.61
CA ARG A 226 -1.99 7.18 -4.66
C ARG A 226 -1.41 6.36 -3.53
N ARG A 227 -0.25 5.77 -3.77
CA ARG A 227 0.48 4.98 -2.77
C ARG A 227 1.95 5.37 -2.72
N LEU A 228 2.57 5.15 -1.57
CA LEU A 228 4.01 5.19 -1.42
C LEU A 228 4.56 3.77 -1.48
N THR A 229 5.35 3.48 -2.49
CA THR A 229 6.07 2.19 -2.60
C THR A 229 7.13 2.11 -1.51
N VAL A 230 7.20 0.98 -0.82
CA VAL A 230 8.28 0.69 0.13
C VAL A 230 9.28 -0.25 -0.51
N PHE A 231 10.50 0.23 -0.71
CA PHE A 231 11.56 -0.51 -1.38
C PHE A 231 12.47 -1.26 -0.39
N ASN A 232 13.24 -2.24 -0.93
CA ASN A 232 14.22 -3.02 -0.18
C ASN A 232 15.26 -2.19 0.56
N THR A 233 15.56 -0.97 0.09
CA THR A 233 16.52 -0.04 0.68
C THR A 233 15.92 0.92 1.70
N ASP A 234 14.58 0.97 1.81
CA ASP A 234 13.90 1.94 2.65
C ASP A 234 14.06 1.63 4.14
N THR A 235 14.99 2.32 4.75
CA THR A 235 15.12 2.34 6.22
C THR A 235 13.92 3.06 6.84
N THR A 236 13.70 2.90 8.15
CA THR A 236 12.66 3.65 8.87
C THR A 236 12.81 5.16 8.69
N SER A 237 14.03 5.68 8.62
CA SER A 237 14.27 7.10 8.37
C SER A 237 13.81 7.56 6.99
N VAL A 238 13.98 6.72 5.96
CA VAL A 238 13.46 6.99 4.61
C VAL A 238 11.94 6.96 4.63
N LEU A 239 11.32 5.93 5.20
CA LEU A 239 9.87 5.86 5.34
C LEU A 239 9.31 7.12 6.03
N VAL A 240 9.93 7.55 7.13
CA VAL A 240 9.51 8.76 7.86
C VAL A 240 9.53 9.99 6.96
N ARG A 241 10.57 10.18 6.16
CA ARG A 241 10.64 11.28 5.18
C ARG A 241 9.56 11.17 4.12
N ASN A 242 9.33 9.98 3.58
CA ASN A 242 8.29 9.73 2.58
C ASN A 242 6.89 10.05 3.15
N LEU A 243 6.61 9.65 4.38
CA LEU A 243 5.38 10.01 5.11
C LEU A 243 5.21 11.52 5.29
N CYS A 244 6.30 12.26 5.53
CA CYS A 244 6.25 13.70 5.72
C CYS A 244 5.97 14.48 4.42
N PHE A 245 6.40 13.96 3.29
CA PHE A 245 6.30 14.66 2.00
C PHE A 245 5.22 14.08 1.08
N GLY A 246 4.64 12.93 1.42
CA GLY A 246 3.74 12.22 0.54
C GLY A 246 4.43 11.88 -0.80
N ASP A 247 5.69 11.45 -0.77
CA ASP A 247 6.46 11.17 -1.97
C ASP A 247 7.59 10.17 -1.70
N ASN A 248 7.86 9.29 -2.66
CA ASN A 248 8.97 8.34 -2.62
C ASN A 248 10.34 8.98 -2.93
N GLN A 249 10.36 10.13 -3.61
CA GLN A 249 11.59 10.83 -3.98
C GLN A 249 11.88 11.98 -2.99
N THR A 250 12.44 11.67 -1.85
CA THR A 250 12.89 12.68 -0.88
C THR A 250 14.33 13.08 -1.12
N THR A 251 14.58 13.82 -2.22
CA THR A 251 15.91 14.34 -2.56
C THR A 251 16.33 15.47 -1.60
N PHE A 252 17.64 15.65 -1.45
CA PHE A 252 18.22 16.72 -0.62
C PHE A 252 17.76 18.13 -1.07
N THR A 253 17.58 18.34 -2.36
CA THR A 253 17.02 19.59 -2.92
C THR A 253 15.59 19.86 -2.45
N ARG A 254 14.77 18.83 -2.30
CA ARG A 254 13.40 18.97 -1.78
C ARG A 254 13.37 19.27 -0.28
N LEU A 255 14.29 18.66 0.47
CA LEU A 255 14.52 18.98 1.88
C LEU A 255 14.93 20.45 2.08
N LEU A 256 15.82 20.95 1.24
CA LEU A 256 16.22 22.36 1.25
C LEU A 256 15.06 23.28 0.91
N ARG A 257 14.29 23.03 -0.17
CA ARG A 257 13.12 23.85 -0.53
C ARG A 257 12.09 23.91 0.60
N TYR A 258 11.85 22.79 1.28
CA TYR A 258 10.95 22.76 2.44
C TYR A 258 11.45 23.65 3.59
N GLN A 259 12.75 23.61 3.88
CA GLN A 259 13.38 24.45 4.91
C GLN A 259 13.30 25.94 4.54
N PHE A 260 13.63 26.30 3.30
CA PHE A 260 13.57 27.68 2.81
C PHE A 260 12.13 28.22 2.75
N GLY A 261 11.16 27.43 2.33
CA GLY A 261 9.75 27.82 2.31
C GLY A 261 9.21 28.14 3.70
N ARG A 262 9.65 27.40 4.74
CA ARG A 262 9.29 27.70 6.14
C ARG A 262 9.96 28.94 6.69
N LEU A 263 11.20 29.22 6.29
CA LEU A 263 11.90 30.46 6.68
C LEU A 263 11.21 31.67 6.04
N ALA A 264 10.85 31.60 4.76
CA ALA A 264 10.14 32.67 4.07
C ALA A 264 8.76 32.95 4.70
N HIS A 265 8.00 31.89 5.07
CA HIS A 265 6.72 32.06 5.78
C HIS A 265 6.87 32.67 7.17
N ARG A 266 7.94 32.40 7.89
CA ARG A 266 8.20 33.00 9.20
C ARG A 266 8.58 34.49 9.10
N VAL A 267 9.25 34.89 8.01
CA VAL A 267 9.63 36.28 7.77
C VAL A 267 8.42 37.11 7.31
N SER A 268 7.47 36.51 6.60
CA SER A 268 6.26 37.23 6.13
C SER A 268 5.12 37.31 7.17
N THR A 269 5.26 36.66 8.33
CA THR A 269 4.25 36.67 9.42
C THR A 269 4.72 37.38 10.68
N GLN A 270 5.81 38.12 10.63
CA GLN A 270 6.14 39.11 11.67
C GLN A 270 5.54 40.46 11.28
N PRO A 271 4.71 41.09 12.16
CA PRO A 271 4.06 42.36 11.91
C PRO A 271 5.07 43.53 11.84
#